data_a72ce9e0b8f76addf8c3579c9e4f1119
#
_entry.id   a72ce9e0b8f76addf8c3579c9e4f1119
#
_cell.length_a   1.000
_cell.length_b   1.000
_cell.length_c   1.000
_cell.angle_alpha   90.00
_cell.angle_beta   90.00
_cell.angle_gamma   90.00
#
_symmetry.space_group_name_H-M   'P 1'
#
loop_
_entity.id
_entity.type
_entity.pdbx_description
1 polymer ?
#
loop_
_entity_poly.entity_id
_entity_poly.type
_entity_poly.pdbx_seq_one_letter_code
_entity_poly.pdbx_strand_id
1 'polypeptide(L)'
;MKIAIASFTRNGCAWNQKLCAALKKHSCEGYALEKYGKEAGIPAIAPSLPAWTERMFQKMDAILFIGACGIAVRSIAPYVKSKKTDPAVLCMDEQGKFVISLLSGHIGGANELTEEVAAVTGAVPVITTATAVSYTHLTLPTKA
;
A
#
# COMPACT_ATOMS: atom_id res chain seq x y z
N MET A 1 -3.06 10.49 -6.73
CA MET A 1 -2.10 10.29 -5.64
C MET A 1 -0.73 9.97 -6.17
N LYS A 2 0.28 10.37 -5.43
CA LYS A 2 1.66 9.90 -5.64
C LYS A 2 1.85 8.68 -4.77
N ILE A 3 2.09 7.52 -5.38
CA ILE A 3 2.14 6.23 -4.70
C ILE A 3 3.52 5.61 -4.86
N ALA A 4 4.14 5.19 -3.74
CA ALA A 4 5.36 4.40 -3.77
C ALA A 4 4.99 2.94 -3.49
N ILE A 5 5.51 2.02 -4.30
CA ILE A 5 5.26 0.59 -4.13
C ILE A 5 6.60 -0.10 -3.86
N ALA A 6 6.69 -0.79 -2.73
CA ALA A 6 7.91 -1.49 -2.32
C ALA A 6 7.69 -3.00 -2.39
N SER A 7 8.58 -3.71 -3.06
CA SER A 7 8.53 -5.17 -3.14
C SER A 7 9.86 -5.78 -2.67
N PHE A 8 9.77 -7.02 -2.15
CA PHE A 8 10.86 -7.67 -1.45
C PHE A 8 11.16 -9.07 -2.00
N THR A 9 10.41 -9.49 -3.02
CA THR A 9 10.54 -10.80 -3.64
C THR A 9 10.36 -10.68 -5.14
N ARG A 10 10.70 -11.76 -5.86
CA ARG A 10 10.49 -11.78 -7.32
C ARG A 10 9.00 -11.67 -7.66
N ASN A 11 8.15 -12.41 -6.96
CA ASN A 11 6.70 -12.31 -7.17
C ASN A 11 6.19 -10.90 -6.88
N GLY A 12 6.67 -10.29 -5.80
CA GLY A 12 6.31 -8.92 -5.46
C GLY A 12 6.69 -7.93 -6.54
N CYS A 13 7.85 -8.13 -7.17
CA CYS A 13 8.27 -7.26 -8.27
C CYS A 13 7.32 -7.36 -9.47
N ALA A 14 6.82 -8.54 -9.77
CA ALA A 14 5.85 -8.71 -10.86
C ALA A 14 4.57 -7.93 -10.57
N TRP A 15 4.06 -8.02 -9.34
CA TRP A 15 2.89 -7.24 -8.93
C TRP A 15 3.17 -5.74 -8.97
N ASN A 16 4.37 -5.34 -8.53
CA ASN A 16 4.80 -3.94 -8.55
C ASN A 16 4.69 -3.35 -9.95
N GLN A 17 5.25 -4.05 -10.92
CA GLN A 17 5.22 -3.60 -12.31
C GLN A 17 3.78 -3.55 -12.86
N LYS A 18 2.99 -4.56 -12.55
CA LYS A 18 1.61 -4.61 -13.00
C LYS A 18 0.78 -3.46 -12.43
N LEU A 19 0.95 -3.18 -11.15
CA LEU A 19 0.22 -2.10 -10.49
C LEU A 19 0.64 -0.73 -11.00
N CYS A 20 1.94 -0.50 -11.18
CA CYS A 20 2.41 0.76 -11.73
C CYS A 20 1.85 1.03 -13.12
N ALA A 21 1.65 -0.02 -13.92
CA ALA A 21 1.08 0.12 -15.25
C ALA A 21 -0.44 0.30 -15.22
N ALA A 22 -1.12 -0.31 -14.24
CA ALA A 22 -2.58 -0.35 -14.22
C ALA A 22 -3.23 0.83 -13.49
N LEU A 23 -2.56 1.38 -12.47
CA LEU A 23 -3.13 2.48 -11.67
C LEU A 23 -2.88 3.83 -12.36
N LYS A 24 -3.48 3.98 -13.52
CA LYS A 24 -3.18 5.12 -14.43
C LYS A 24 -3.64 6.48 -13.92
N LYS A 25 -4.60 6.51 -13.00
CA LYS A 25 -5.07 7.76 -12.39
C LYS A 25 -4.05 8.32 -11.40
N HIS A 26 -3.07 7.52 -11.04
CA HIS A 26 -2.11 7.86 -10.00
C HIS A 26 -0.71 7.92 -10.59
N SER A 27 0.18 8.60 -9.89
CA SER A 27 1.61 8.62 -10.23
C SER A 27 2.30 7.57 -9.36
N CYS A 28 2.62 6.41 -9.93
CA CYS A 28 3.20 5.29 -9.18
C CYS A 28 4.70 5.18 -9.43
N GLU A 29 5.47 5.01 -8.37
CA GLU A 29 6.90 4.74 -8.41
C GLU A 29 7.16 3.40 -7.75
N GLY A 30 7.75 2.46 -8.49
CA GLY A 30 8.08 1.14 -7.97
C GLY A 30 9.50 1.10 -7.43
N TYR A 31 9.69 0.38 -6.33
CA TYR A 31 11.00 0.15 -5.70
C TYR A 31 11.06 -1.29 -5.23
N ALA A 32 12.26 -1.86 -5.16
CA ALA A 32 12.43 -3.25 -4.73
C ALA A 32 13.77 -3.42 -4.02
N LEU A 33 13.91 -4.51 -3.27
CA LEU A 33 15.23 -4.90 -2.80
C LEU A 33 16.15 -5.04 -4.01
N GLU A 34 17.37 -4.57 -3.88
CA GLU A 34 18.32 -4.50 -4.99
C GLU A 34 18.46 -5.82 -5.74
N LYS A 35 18.52 -6.92 -5.01
CA LYS A 35 18.67 -8.26 -5.58
C LYS A 35 17.60 -8.56 -6.64
N TYR A 36 16.35 -8.26 -6.34
CA TYR A 36 15.24 -8.56 -7.24
C TYR A 36 14.95 -7.41 -8.20
N GLY A 37 15.22 -6.20 -7.76
CA GLY A 37 15.01 -5.01 -8.59
C GLY A 37 15.89 -4.98 -9.82
N LYS A 38 17.13 -5.46 -9.70
CA LYS A 38 18.04 -5.53 -10.85
C LYS A 38 17.48 -6.38 -11.97
N GLU A 39 16.92 -7.54 -11.62
CA GLU A 39 16.32 -8.43 -12.61
C GLU A 39 15.12 -7.79 -13.30
N ALA A 40 14.30 -7.09 -12.55
CA ALA A 40 13.04 -6.56 -13.02
C ALA A 40 13.15 -5.15 -13.61
N GLY A 41 14.30 -4.49 -13.45
CA GLY A 41 14.46 -3.11 -13.91
C GLY A 41 13.74 -2.12 -12.98
N ILE A 42 13.61 -2.45 -11.70
CA ILE A 42 12.96 -1.60 -10.70
C ILE A 42 14.04 -0.96 -9.83
N PRO A 43 13.97 0.36 -9.58
CA PRO A 43 14.93 1.03 -8.70
C PRO A 43 14.98 0.40 -7.31
N ALA A 44 16.15 0.45 -6.70
CA ALA A 44 16.37 -0.15 -5.39
C ALA A 44 15.74 0.65 -4.25
N ILE A 45 15.30 -0.06 -3.23
CA ILE A 45 14.97 0.55 -1.94
C ILE A 45 16.30 0.95 -1.31
N ALA A 46 16.63 2.23 -1.35
CA ALA A 46 17.95 2.70 -0.98
C ALA A 46 17.87 4.00 -0.19
N PRO A 47 18.86 4.31 0.66
CA PRO A 47 20.05 3.50 0.96
C PRO A 47 19.75 2.32 1.88
N SER A 48 18.60 2.35 2.58
CA SER A 48 18.13 1.30 3.47
C SER A 48 16.62 1.38 3.52
N LEU A 49 15.96 0.34 4.00
CA LEU A 49 14.51 0.37 4.14
C LEU A 49 14.04 1.47 5.11
N PRO A 50 14.66 1.65 6.30
CA PRO A 50 14.26 2.77 7.17
C PRO A 50 14.39 4.14 6.52
N ALA A 51 15.52 4.42 5.90
CA ALA A 51 15.74 5.73 5.27
C ALA A 51 14.81 5.95 4.09
N TRP A 52 14.58 4.91 3.29
CA TRP A 52 13.63 4.96 2.18
C TRP A 52 12.21 5.23 2.70
N THR A 53 11.80 4.53 3.76
CA THR A 53 10.46 4.68 4.32
C THR A 53 10.24 6.10 4.86
N GLU A 54 11.24 6.63 5.57
CA GLU A 54 11.16 8.00 6.07
C GLU A 54 10.94 8.99 4.93
N ARG A 55 11.71 8.83 3.86
CA ARG A 55 11.62 9.73 2.70
C ARG A 55 10.25 9.61 2.02
N MET A 56 9.75 8.38 1.83
CA MET A 56 8.46 8.17 1.21
C MET A 56 7.31 8.68 2.08
N PHE A 57 7.46 8.56 3.40
CA PHE A 57 6.45 9.06 4.34
C PHE A 57 6.26 10.58 4.22
N GLN A 58 7.35 11.29 3.93
CA GLN A 58 7.32 12.75 3.76
C GLN A 58 6.84 13.19 2.38
N LYS A 59 7.11 12.38 1.37
CA LYS A 59 7.03 12.79 -0.02
C LYS A 59 5.78 12.25 -0.74
N MET A 60 5.29 11.09 -0.36
CA MET A 60 4.24 10.40 -1.09
C MET A 60 2.88 10.54 -0.40
N ASP A 61 1.81 10.39 -1.20
CA ASP A 61 0.45 10.35 -0.67
C ASP A 61 0.09 8.95 -0.15
N ALA A 62 0.73 7.93 -0.70
CA ALA A 62 0.46 6.55 -0.30
C ALA A 62 1.69 5.68 -0.48
N ILE A 63 1.78 4.63 0.34
CA ILE A 63 2.83 3.61 0.26
C ILE A 63 2.16 2.25 0.29
N LEU A 64 2.49 1.40 -0.69
CA LEU A 64 2.05 0.02 -0.72
C LEU A 64 3.26 -0.88 -0.52
N PHE A 65 3.24 -1.69 0.55
CA PHE A 65 4.26 -2.71 0.78
C PHE A 65 3.74 -4.04 0.26
N ILE A 66 4.49 -4.68 -0.62
CA ILE A 66 4.14 -6.00 -1.14
C ILE A 66 5.03 -7.02 -0.45
N GLY A 67 4.52 -7.63 0.62
CA GLY A 67 5.26 -8.56 1.45
C GLY A 67 4.57 -8.79 2.78
N ALA A 68 5.32 -9.30 3.76
CA ALA A 68 4.77 -9.58 5.07
C ALA A 68 4.30 -8.31 5.77
N CYS A 69 3.12 -8.37 6.37
CA CYS A 69 2.53 -7.23 7.08
C CYS A 69 3.45 -6.70 8.19
N GLY A 70 4.18 -7.60 8.87
CA GLY A 70 5.12 -7.19 9.92
C GLY A 70 6.23 -6.29 9.41
N ILE A 71 6.69 -6.51 8.17
CA ILE A 71 7.70 -5.64 7.56
C ILE A 71 7.13 -4.23 7.39
N ALA A 72 5.90 -4.15 6.88
CA ALA A 72 5.24 -2.86 6.69
C ALA A 72 5.08 -2.12 8.01
N VAL A 73 4.56 -2.81 9.04
CA VAL A 73 4.31 -2.20 10.35
C VAL A 73 5.62 -1.69 10.97
N ARG A 74 6.66 -2.52 10.97
CA ARG A 74 7.95 -2.12 11.57
C ARG A 74 8.60 -0.99 10.78
N SER A 75 8.40 -0.96 9.46
CA SER A 75 8.99 0.09 8.62
C SER A 75 8.37 1.45 8.90
N ILE A 76 7.05 1.53 9.08
CA ILE A 76 6.38 2.81 9.26
C ILE A 76 6.32 3.27 10.71
N ALA A 77 6.44 2.36 11.67
CA ALA A 77 6.22 2.67 13.09
C ALA A 77 6.95 3.92 13.60
N PRO A 78 8.23 4.14 13.27
CA PRO A 78 8.92 5.33 13.77
C PRO A 78 8.38 6.65 13.24
N TYR A 79 7.63 6.62 12.15
CA TYR A 79 7.22 7.84 11.43
C TYR A 79 5.74 8.17 11.58
N VAL A 80 4.96 7.27 12.15
CA VAL A 80 3.52 7.46 12.32
C VAL A 80 3.26 8.59 13.30
N LYS A 81 2.44 9.57 12.90
CA LYS A 81 2.15 10.76 13.72
C LYS A 81 0.67 11.03 13.84
N SER A 82 -0.05 11.19 12.74
CA SER A 82 -1.44 11.59 12.76
C SER A 82 -2.17 11.10 11.52
N LYS A 83 -3.39 10.62 11.70
CA LYS A 83 -4.24 10.20 10.59
C LYS A 83 -4.56 11.34 9.62
N LYS A 84 -4.32 12.58 10.04
CA LYS A 84 -4.57 13.76 9.19
C LYS A 84 -3.40 14.07 8.26
N THR A 85 -2.20 13.70 8.64
CA THR A 85 -0.98 14.07 7.90
C THR A 85 -0.22 12.88 7.34
N ASP A 86 -0.37 11.70 7.94
CA ASP A 86 0.34 10.50 7.49
C ASP A 86 -0.19 10.05 6.13
N PRO A 87 0.68 9.51 5.27
CA PRO A 87 0.23 8.95 4.01
C PRO A 87 -0.66 7.73 4.23
N ALA A 88 -1.44 7.37 3.23
CA ALA A 88 -2.14 6.10 3.21
C ALA A 88 -1.11 4.98 3.14
N VAL A 89 -1.27 3.93 3.95
CA VAL A 89 -0.37 2.79 3.92
C VAL A 89 -1.17 1.53 3.72
N LEU A 90 -0.78 0.76 2.71
CA LEU A 90 -1.38 -0.51 2.37
C LEU A 90 -0.32 -1.62 2.43
N CYS A 91 -0.79 -2.85 2.65
CA CYS A 91 0.06 -4.02 2.57
C CYS A 91 -0.65 -5.09 1.75
N MET A 92 0.06 -5.72 0.81
CA MET A 92 -0.44 -6.85 0.05
C MET A 92 0.57 -7.97 0.15
N ASP A 93 0.09 -9.22 0.34
CA ASP A 93 0.99 -10.36 0.33
C ASP A 93 1.55 -10.57 -1.07
N GLU A 94 2.70 -11.24 -1.16
CA GLU A 94 3.40 -11.40 -2.44
C GLU A 94 2.66 -12.26 -3.46
N GLN A 95 1.67 -13.03 -3.03
CA GLN A 95 0.86 -13.83 -3.93
C GLN A 95 -0.38 -13.08 -4.42
N GLY A 96 -0.60 -11.86 -3.94
CA GLY A 96 -1.73 -11.05 -4.35
C GLY A 96 -3.07 -11.57 -3.88
N LYS A 97 -3.12 -12.21 -2.71
CA LYS A 97 -4.37 -12.77 -2.17
C LYS A 97 -5.18 -11.77 -1.37
N PHE A 98 -4.49 -10.94 -0.59
CA PHE A 98 -5.12 -9.97 0.31
C PHE A 98 -4.42 -8.63 0.18
N VAL A 99 -5.19 -7.56 0.18
CA VAL A 99 -4.66 -6.20 0.28
C VAL A 99 -5.34 -5.51 1.45
N ILE A 100 -4.52 -4.98 2.36
CA ILE A 100 -4.96 -4.50 3.65
C ILE A 100 -4.75 -3.00 3.76
N SER A 101 -5.80 -2.28 4.16
CA SER A 101 -5.71 -0.86 4.49
C SER A 101 -5.15 -0.76 5.91
N LEU A 102 -3.88 -0.37 6.05
CA LEU A 102 -3.19 -0.35 7.35
C LEU A 102 -3.30 0.99 8.07
N LEU A 103 -3.20 2.10 7.35
CA LEU A 103 -3.07 3.42 7.97
C LEU A 103 -3.74 4.46 7.11
N SER A 104 -4.34 5.46 7.76
CA SER A 104 -4.98 6.61 7.08
C SER A 104 -6.10 6.16 6.14
N GLY A 105 -6.95 5.27 6.66
CA GLY A 105 -7.98 4.61 5.85
C GLY A 105 -9.03 5.54 5.29
N HIS A 106 -9.47 6.52 6.06
CA HIS A 106 -10.59 7.38 5.67
C HIS A 106 -10.09 8.68 5.03
N ILE A 107 -9.52 9.58 5.81
CA ILE A 107 -9.07 10.89 5.31
C ILE A 107 -7.91 10.73 4.33
N GLY A 108 -6.97 9.85 4.62
CA GLY A 108 -5.80 9.64 3.77
C GLY A 108 -6.07 8.84 2.51
N GLY A 109 -7.25 8.21 2.38
CA GLY A 109 -7.64 7.50 1.17
C GLY A 109 -7.16 6.06 1.05
N ALA A 110 -6.66 5.45 2.14
CA ALA A 110 -6.17 4.07 2.08
C ALA A 110 -7.28 3.07 1.76
N ASN A 111 -8.48 3.28 2.28
CA ASN A 111 -9.59 2.37 2.01
C ASN A 111 -9.96 2.36 0.52
N GLU A 112 -10.04 3.55 -0.06
CA GLU A 112 -10.39 3.69 -1.47
C GLU A 112 -9.29 3.09 -2.35
N LEU A 113 -8.03 3.36 -2.04
CA LEU A 113 -6.91 2.81 -2.79
C LEU A 113 -6.84 1.29 -2.65
N THR A 114 -7.18 0.76 -1.46
CA THR A 114 -7.24 -0.70 -1.24
C THR A 114 -8.24 -1.34 -2.21
N GLU A 115 -9.40 -0.73 -2.41
CA GLU A 115 -10.38 -1.22 -3.36
C GLU A 115 -9.85 -1.18 -4.79
N GLU A 116 -9.13 -0.12 -5.16
CA GLU A 116 -8.56 0.00 -6.49
C GLU A 116 -7.49 -1.07 -6.74
N VAL A 117 -6.62 -1.29 -5.76
CA VAL A 117 -5.58 -2.33 -5.86
C VAL A 117 -6.22 -3.71 -5.96
N ALA A 118 -7.25 -3.96 -5.17
CA ALA A 118 -7.99 -5.23 -5.20
C ALA A 118 -8.60 -5.47 -6.59
N ALA A 119 -9.15 -4.42 -7.20
CA ALA A 119 -9.77 -4.54 -8.52
C ALA A 119 -8.72 -4.93 -9.60
N VAL A 120 -7.50 -4.43 -9.47
CA VAL A 120 -6.43 -4.74 -10.44
C VAL A 120 -5.87 -6.15 -10.23
N THR A 121 -5.72 -6.57 -8.96
CA THR A 121 -4.99 -7.80 -8.61
C THR A 121 -5.90 -9.01 -8.43
N GLY A 122 -7.16 -8.79 -8.15
CA GLY A 122 -8.08 -9.88 -7.74
C GLY A 122 -7.95 -10.21 -6.26
N ALA A 123 -7.14 -9.46 -5.50
CA ALA A 123 -6.96 -9.70 -4.08
C ALA A 123 -8.24 -9.34 -3.32
N VAL A 124 -8.41 -9.95 -2.15
CA VAL A 124 -9.52 -9.61 -1.25
C VAL A 124 -9.15 -8.33 -0.49
N PRO A 125 -9.95 -7.27 -0.60
CA PRO A 125 -9.67 -6.05 0.15
C PRO A 125 -10.04 -6.25 1.62
N VAL A 126 -9.16 -5.80 2.52
CA VAL A 126 -9.37 -5.89 3.97
C VAL A 126 -9.40 -4.48 4.52
N ILE A 127 -10.59 -4.04 4.89
CA ILE A 127 -10.85 -2.70 5.39
C ILE A 127 -11.51 -2.84 6.76
N THR A 128 -10.89 -2.25 7.78
CA THR A 128 -11.29 -2.46 9.17
C THR A 128 -11.83 -1.21 9.86
N THR A 129 -11.92 -0.09 9.15
CA THR A 129 -12.46 1.12 9.78
C THR A 129 -13.93 0.94 10.13
N ALA A 130 -14.29 1.37 11.32
CA ALA A 130 -15.65 1.25 11.83
C ALA A 130 -16.64 2.20 11.15
N THR A 131 -16.16 3.20 10.48
CA THR A 131 -17.00 4.14 9.74
C THR A 131 -17.54 3.39 8.53
N ALA A 132 -18.78 3.22 8.55
CA ALA A 132 -19.34 2.53 7.44
C ALA A 132 -19.32 3.41 6.24
N VAL A 133 -19.04 3.37 5.91
CA VAL A 133 -19.11 4.05 5.00
C VAL A 133 -20.11 3.89 4.13
N SER A 134 -20.38 3.74 4.73
CA SER A 134 -20.94 3.59 4.36
C SER A 134 -21.82 3.31 4.30
N TYR A 135 -22.21 3.34 4.74
CA TYR A 135 -22.77 2.81 4.73
C TYR A 135 -23.74 2.92 4.38
N THR A 136 -23.88 3.31 3.95
CA THR A 136 -24.67 3.21 3.60
C THR A 136 -25.28 2.27 3.31
N HIS A 137 -25.25 1.95 3.47
CA HIS A 137 -25.60 1.02 3.41
C HIS A 137 -25.92 0.24 4.13
N LEU A 138 -25.91 0.35 4.46
CA LEU A 138 -25.96 -0.35 5.28
C LEU A 138 -26.57 -0.62 6.02
N THR A 139 -26.79 -0.59 5.90
CA THR A 139 -27.09 -1.00 6.67
C THR A 139 -27.46 -1.56 7.31
N LEU A 140 -27.62 -1.58 7.30
CA LEU A 140 -27.69 -2.23 8.09
C LEU A 140 -28.07 -2.68 8.73
N PRO A 141 -28.45 -2.74 8.82
CA PRO A 141 -28.54 -3.27 9.60
C PRO A 141 -28.57 -3.62 10.28
N THR A 142 -28.46 -3.67 10.07
CA THR A 142 -28.15 -4.14 10.72
C THR A 142 -28.09 -4.38 11.43
N LYS A 143 -28.13 -4.48 11.63
CA LYS A 143 -27.77 -4.72 12.26
C LYS A 143 -27.48 -5.00 12.74
N ALA A 144 -27.75 -4.83 12.63
CA ALA A 144 -27.15 -4.95 12.83
C ALA A 144 -26.97 -4.97 13.02
#